data_360cebd7966529a6999a6ea69d9b8766
#
_entry.id   360cebd7966529a6999a6ea69d9b8766
#
_cell.length_a   1.000
_cell.length_b   1.000
_cell.length_c   1.000
_cell.angle_alpha   90.00
_cell.angle_beta   90.00
_cell.angle_gamma   90.00
#
_symmetry.space_group_name_H-M   'P 1'
#
loop_
_entity.id
_entity.type
_entity.pdbx_description
1 polymer ?
#
loop_
_entity_poly.entity_id
_entity_poly.type
_entity_poly.pdbx_seq_one_letter_code
_entity_poly.pdbx_strand_id
1 'polypeptide(L)'
;MVLQSKLKTWTYLIVVLIFIEAILIWVLINLFFNSPEISYLISIPVIIFFVFILTWLVYGELRTKAIKIEISDYEIIKSGYLGLGPKKKFMFSDFDGYQTAILSTEYTSYEYLYLMINKKKVIKISEFYHANYEELKKLLLKKLNKSGEQQFSLIREIKEIFT
;
A
#
# COMPACT_ATOMS: atom_id res chain seq x y z
N MET A 1 20.52 15.19 8.56
CA MET A 1 19.62 15.59 7.44
C MET A 1 18.40 14.69 7.44
N VAL A 2 17.18 15.25 7.29
CA VAL A 2 15.96 14.43 7.26
C VAL A 2 15.41 14.45 5.84
N LEU A 3 15.30 13.27 5.22
CA LEU A 3 14.67 13.09 3.91
C LEU A 3 13.23 12.58 4.12
N GLN A 4 12.24 13.30 3.57
CA GLN A 4 10.83 12.91 3.62
C GLN A 4 10.36 12.39 2.26
N SER A 5 9.53 11.35 2.28
CA SER A 5 8.87 10.86 1.07
C SER A 5 7.84 11.87 0.57
N LYS A 6 7.78 12.02 -0.76
CA LYS A 6 6.77 12.81 -1.46
C LYS A 6 5.86 11.85 -2.22
N LEU A 7 4.57 11.85 -1.89
CA LEU A 7 3.60 11.06 -2.63
C LEU A 7 3.26 11.73 -3.96
N LYS A 8 3.06 10.95 -5.00
CA LYS A 8 2.58 11.44 -6.30
C LYS A 8 1.13 11.92 -6.17
N THR A 9 0.77 12.97 -6.88
CA THR A 9 -0.56 13.61 -6.79
C THR A 9 -1.71 12.62 -7.02
N TRP A 10 -1.57 11.72 -7.99
CA TRP A 10 -2.60 10.72 -8.28
C TRP A 10 -2.82 9.70 -7.15
N THR A 11 -1.88 9.55 -6.19
CA THR A 11 -2.07 8.70 -5.00
C THR A 11 -3.30 9.14 -4.18
N TYR A 12 -3.63 10.41 -4.21
CA TYR A 12 -4.82 10.95 -3.52
C TYR A 12 -6.13 10.55 -4.19
N LEU A 13 -6.11 10.11 -5.48
CA LEU A 13 -7.28 9.56 -6.15
C LEU A 13 -7.81 8.29 -5.47
N ILE A 14 -6.96 7.56 -4.75
CA ILE A 14 -7.40 6.39 -3.97
C ILE A 14 -8.46 6.81 -2.94
N VAL A 15 -8.29 7.97 -2.30
CA VAL A 15 -9.27 8.48 -1.34
C VAL A 15 -10.61 8.77 -2.03
N VAL A 16 -10.56 9.39 -3.21
CA VAL A 16 -11.76 9.66 -4.02
C VAL A 16 -12.45 8.35 -4.41
N LEU A 17 -11.69 7.34 -4.84
CA LEU A 17 -12.22 6.02 -5.18
C LEU A 17 -12.89 5.35 -3.97
N ILE A 18 -12.30 5.46 -2.77
CA ILE A 18 -12.90 4.94 -1.53
C ILE A 18 -14.26 5.59 -1.25
N PHE A 19 -14.38 6.91 -1.43
CA PHE A 19 -15.66 7.60 -1.25
C PHE A 19 -16.69 7.17 -2.29
N ILE A 20 -16.31 7.07 -3.57
CA ILE A 20 -17.18 6.58 -4.65
C ILE A 20 -17.66 5.17 -4.33
N GLU A 21 -16.77 4.28 -3.91
CA GLU A 21 -17.06 2.90 -3.57
C GLU A 21 -18.02 2.78 -2.38
N ALA A 22 -17.81 3.60 -1.34
CA ALA A 22 -18.70 3.65 -0.18
C ALA A 22 -20.11 4.11 -0.57
N ILE A 23 -20.22 5.11 -1.46
CA ILE A 23 -21.51 5.60 -1.99
C ILE A 23 -22.18 4.51 -2.82
N LEU A 24 -21.44 3.81 -3.68
CA LEU A 24 -21.97 2.71 -4.48
C LEU A 24 -22.53 1.58 -3.60
N ILE A 25 -21.80 1.17 -2.57
CA ILE A 25 -22.27 0.17 -1.60
C ILE A 25 -23.57 0.64 -0.95
N TRP A 26 -23.63 1.90 -0.50
CA TRP A 26 -24.82 2.46 0.12
C TRP A 26 -26.00 2.47 -0.84
N VAL A 27 -25.83 2.88 -2.10
CA VAL A 27 -26.86 2.86 -3.15
C VAL A 27 -27.34 1.43 -3.41
N LEU A 28 -26.42 0.48 -3.56
CA LEU A 28 -26.78 -0.92 -3.80
C LEU A 28 -27.59 -1.51 -2.64
N ILE A 29 -27.20 -1.23 -1.40
CA ILE A 29 -27.95 -1.65 -0.21
C ILE A 29 -29.37 -1.07 -0.24
N ASN A 30 -29.53 0.24 -0.51
CA ASN A 30 -30.85 0.88 -0.57
C ASN A 30 -31.72 0.33 -1.70
N LEU A 31 -31.16 0.15 -2.89
CA LEU A 31 -31.88 -0.46 -4.02
C LEU A 31 -32.37 -1.87 -3.67
N PHE A 32 -31.51 -2.63 -3.01
CA PHE A 32 -31.79 -3.98 -2.62
C PHE A 32 -32.95 -4.10 -1.61
N PHE A 33 -32.92 -3.26 -0.56
CA PHE A 33 -33.99 -3.27 0.45
C PHE A 33 -35.33 -2.72 -0.05
N ASN A 34 -35.31 -1.84 -1.04
CA ASN A 34 -36.52 -1.19 -1.57
C ASN A 34 -37.10 -1.84 -2.84
N SER A 35 -36.43 -2.83 -3.43
CA SER A 35 -36.85 -3.49 -4.67
C SER A 35 -36.97 -5.00 -4.44
N PRO A 36 -38.18 -5.47 -4.05
CA PRO A 36 -38.41 -6.89 -3.74
C PRO A 36 -38.26 -7.83 -4.95
N GLU A 37 -38.22 -7.28 -6.16
CA GLU A 37 -38.07 -8.04 -7.41
C GLU A 37 -36.62 -8.46 -7.68
N ILE A 38 -35.62 -7.85 -7.01
CA ILE A 38 -34.22 -8.16 -7.22
C ILE A 38 -33.87 -9.43 -6.44
N SER A 39 -33.40 -10.45 -7.15
CA SER A 39 -33.02 -11.72 -6.53
C SER A 39 -31.85 -11.56 -5.54
N TYR A 40 -32.05 -12.04 -4.31
CA TYR A 40 -31.00 -12.10 -3.27
C TYR A 40 -29.76 -12.86 -3.72
N LEU A 41 -29.92 -13.86 -4.59
CA LEU A 41 -28.84 -14.66 -5.16
C LEU A 41 -27.83 -13.84 -5.95
N ILE A 42 -28.25 -12.74 -6.58
CA ILE A 42 -27.36 -11.86 -7.36
C ILE A 42 -26.83 -10.72 -6.50
N SER A 43 -27.69 -10.16 -5.65
CA SER A 43 -27.36 -8.93 -4.90
C SER A 43 -26.31 -9.16 -3.81
N ILE A 44 -26.39 -10.29 -3.09
CA ILE A 44 -25.42 -10.60 -2.02
C ILE A 44 -24.00 -10.73 -2.57
N PRO A 45 -23.71 -11.54 -3.63
CA PRO A 45 -22.38 -11.61 -4.22
C PRO A 45 -21.86 -10.27 -4.71
N VAL A 46 -22.72 -9.44 -5.29
CA VAL A 46 -22.34 -8.09 -5.77
C VAL A 46 -21.90 -7.20 -4.60
N ILE A 47 -22.67 -7.14 -3.53
CA ILE A 47 -22.31 -6.36 -2.34
C ILE A 47 -21.00 -6.86 -1.73
N ILE A 48 -20.83 -8.19 -1.60
CA ILE A 48 -19.59 -8.78 -1.09
C ILE A 48 -18.38 -8.38 -1.95
N PHE A 49 -18.53 -8.37 -3.28
CA PHE A 49 -17.49 -7.96 -4.20
C PHE A 49 -17.06 -6.49 -3.98
N PHE A 50 -18.00 -5.57 -3.85
CA PHE A 50 -17.71 -4.16 -3.59
C PHE A 50 -17.10 -3.94 -2.20
N VAL A 51 -17.59 -4.62 -1.18
CA VAL A 51 -16.98 -4.60 0.17
C VAL A 51 -15.53 -5.12 0.14
N PHE A 52 -15.26 -6.16 -0.66
CA PHE A 52 -13.90 -6.65 -0.85
C PHE A 52 -13.00 -5.60 -1.50
N ILE A 53 -13.47 -4.91 -2.56
CA ILE A 53 -12.72 -3.83 -3.21
C ILE A 53 -12.44 -2.69 -2.22
N LEU A 54 -13.44 -2.25 -1.45
CA LEU A 54 -13.27 -1.22 -0.44
C LEU A 54 -12.21 -1.61 0.60
N THR A 55 -12.28 -2.85 1.08
CA THR A 55 -11.30 -3.41 2.03
C THR A 55 -9.90 -3.41 1.42
N TRP A 56 -9.77 -3.80 0.14
CA TRP A 56 -8.50 -3.76 -0.58
C TRP A 56 -7.93 -2.34 -0.69
N LEU A 57 -8.74 -1.35 -1.07
CA LEU A 57 -8.31 0.04 -1.19
C LEU A 57 -7.82 0.61 0.14
N VAL A 58 -8.53 0.34 1.24
CA VAL A 58 -8.20 0.88 2.57
C VAL A 58 -6.99 0.16 3.18
N TYR A 59 -7.03 -1.17 3.24
CA TYR A 59 -6.00 -1.95 3.95
C TYR A 59 -4.83 -2.35 3.04
N GLY A 60 -5.08 -2.62 1.77
CA GLY A 60 -4.06 -3.00 0.80
C GLY A 60 -3.29 -1.81 0.25
N GLU A 61 -3.98 -0.76 -0.17
CA GLU A 61 -3.32 0.38 -0.83
C GLU A 61 -2.95 1.49 0.16
N LEU A 62 -3.92 2.07 0.89
CA LEU A 62 -3.65 3.20 1.78
C LEU A 62 -2.76 2.84 2.97
N ARG A 63 -3.00 1.70 3.62
CA ARG A 63 -2.23 1.30 4.80
C ARG A 63 -0.80 0.90 4.46
N THR A 64 -0.62 0.16 3.38
CA THR A 64 0.66 -0.52 3.10
C THR A 64 1.53 0.15 2.06
N LYS A 65 0.94 0.82 1.06
CA LYS A 65 1.66 1.38 -0.10
C LYS A 65 1.67 2.91 -0.13
N ALA A 66 0.52 3.55 0.15
CA ALA A 66 0.42 5.00 0.23
C ALA A 66 0.91 5.51 1.61
N ILE A 67 2.17 5.21 1.92
CA ILE A 67 2.79 5.52 3.21
C ILE A 67 3.66 6.76 3.11
N LYS A 68 3.75 7.54 4.19
CA LYS A 68 4.74 8.59 4.36
C LYS A 68 5.94 8.06 5.14
N ILE A 69 7.14 8.37 4.65
CA ILE A 69 8.40 7.91 5.24
C ILE A 69 9.27 9.14 5.52
N GLU A 70 9.86 9.17 6.70
CA GLU A 70 10.86 10.14 7.09
C GLU A 70 12.14 9.38 7.45
N ILE A 71 13.24 9.67 6.77
CA ILE A 71 14.53 9.03 6.97
C ILE A 71 15.49 10.03 7.57
N SER A 72 15.97 9.75 8.77
CA SER A 72 17.03 10.51 9.45
C SER A 72 18.37 9.77 9.38
N ASP A 73 19.36 10.26 10.10
CA ASP A 73 20.67 9.59 10.16
C ASP A 73 20.64 8.27 10.93
N TYR A 74 19.71 8.11 11.89
CA TYR A 74 19.66 6.97 12.81
C TYR A 74 18.39 6.14 12.70
N GLU A 75 17.28 6.72 12.25
CA GLU A 75 15.96 6.09 12.28
C GLU A 75 15.16 6.33 11.00
N ILE A 76 14.21 5.44 10.78
CA ILE A 76 13.17 5.55 9.76
C ILE A 76 11.82 5.62 10.47
N ILE A 77 11.03 6.64 10.16
CA ILE A 77 9.66 6.78 10.66
C ILE A 77 8.70 6.49 9.51
N LYS A 78 7.80 5.52 9.71
CA LYS A 78 6.74 5.16 8.77
C LYS A 78 5.39 5.58 9.31
N SER A 79 4.55 6.16 8.44
CA SER A 79 3.14 6.46 8.72
C SER A 79 2.29 6.03 7.53
N GLY A 80 1.31 5.14 7.74
CA GLY A 80 0.35 4.71 6.71
C GLY A 80 -0.70 5.78 6.40
N TYR A 81 -1.67 5.43 5.53
CA TYR A 81 -2.81 6.30 5.23
C TYR A 81 -2.40 7.71 4.81
N LEU A 82 -1.54 7.82 3.80
CA LEU A 82 -0.98 9.10 3.30
C LEU A 82 -0.23 9.92 4.36
N GLY A 83 0.21 9.27 5.45
CA GLY A 83 0.87 9.94 6.58
C GLY A 83 -0.05 10.33 7.74
N LEU A 84 -1.34 10.02 7.64
CA LEU A 84 -2.33 10.29 8.71
C LEU A 84 -2.39 9.18 9.77
N GLY A 85 -1.84 8.01 9.47
CA GLY A 85 -1.83 6.85 10.37
C GLY A 85 -0.80 6.98 11.50
N PRO A 86 -0.78 6.02 12.42
CA PRO A 86 0.16 6.02 13.53
C PRO A 86 1.60 5.94 13.04
N LYS A 87 2.47 6.75 13.67
CA LYS A 87 3.91 6.76 13.37
C LYS A 87 4.59 5.57 14.02
N LYS A 88 5.27 4.76 13.23
CA LYS A 88 6.13 3.67 13.70
C LYS A 88 7.58 4.04 13.43
N LYS A 89 8.44 3.94 14.45
CA LYS A 89 9.86 4.23 14.39
C LYS A 89 10.64 2.93 14.33
N PHE A 90 11.70 2.91 13.52
CA PHE A 90 12.62 1.80 13.36
C PHE A 90 14.05 2.35 13.33
N MET A 91 14.95 1.76 14.08
CA MET A 91 16.36 2.10 14.00
C MET A 91 16.99 1.39 12.78
N PHE A 92 18.03 1.97 12.17
CA PHE A 92 18.72 1.29 11.06
C PHE A 92 19.31 -0.05 11.48
N SER A 93 19.73 -0.20 12.74
CA SER A 93 20.24 -1.44 13.33
C SER A 93 19.22 -2.57 13.40
N ASP A 94 17.92 -2.26 13.35
CA ASP A 94 16.87 -3.27 13.45
C ASP A 94 16.66 -4.02 12.12
N PHE A 95 17.12 -3.44 10.99
CA PHE A 95 16.90 -3.99 9.67
C PHE A 95 17.95 -5.05 9.30
N ASP A 96 17.47 -6.21 8.84
CA ASP A 96 18.32 -7.25 8.23
C ASP A 96 18.88 -6.80 6.87
N GLY A 97 18.24 -5.80 6.24
CA GLY A 97 18.58 -5.28 4.94
C GLY A 97 17.35 -4.95 4.09
N TYR A 98 17.54 -4.89 2.78
CA TYR A 98 16.47 -4.60 1.84
C TYR A 98 16.36 -5.66 0.73
N GLN A 99 15.16 -5.77 0.15
CA GLN A 99 14.88 -6.56 -1.05
C GLN A 99 14.16 -5.68 -2.08
N THR A 100 14.34 -6.00 -3.36
CA THR A 100 13.63 -5.33 -4.45
C THR A 100 12.73 -6.32 -5.17
N ALA A 101 11.60 -5.84 -5.71
CA ALA A 101 10.75 -6.58 -6.62
C ALA A 101 10.27 -5.66 -7.73
N ILE A 102 10.17 -6.19 -8.95
CA ILE A 102 9.67 -5.45 -10.10
C ILE A 102 8.27 -5.95 -10.42
N LEU A 103 7.32 -5.02 -10.47
CA LEU A 103 5.99 -5.24 -11.04
C LEU A 103 6.04 -4.79 -12.50
N SER A 104 6.09 -5.75 -13.41
CA SER A 104 6.02 -5.47 -14.85
C SER A 104 4.59 -5.61 -15.34
N THR A 105 4.15 -4.62 -16.12
CA THR A 105 2.93 -4.66 -16.95
C THR A 105 3.34 -4.63 -18.42
N GLU A 106 2.41 -4.74 -19.35
CA GLU A 106 2.71 -4.63 -20.79
C GLU A 106 3.36 -3.30 -21.20
N TYR A 107 3.05 -2.22 -20.46
CA TYR A 107 3.46 -0.85 -20.85
C TYR A 107 4.49 -0.22 -19.93
N THR A 108 4.56 -0.67 -18.68
CA THR A 108 5.39 -0.04 -17.65
C THR A 108 5.90 -1.06 -16.64
N SER A 109 7.01 -0.75 -16.01
CA SER A 109 7.50 -1.49 -14.86
C SER A 109 7.71 -0.55 -13.69
N TYR A 110 7.38 -1.02 -12.48
CA TYR A 110 7.57 -0.27 -11.25
C TYR A 110 8.35 -1.10 -10.24
N GLU A 111 9.31 -0.47 -9.60
CA GLU A 111 10.09 -1.13 -8.55
C GLU A 111 9.44 -0.92 -7.17
N TYR A 112 9.51 -1.98 -6.37
CA TYR A 112 9.20 -1.97 -4.95
C TYR A 112 10.47 -2.24 -4.16
N LEU A 113 10.72 -1.42 -3.15
CA LEU A 113 11.78 -1.61 -2.17
C LEU A 113 11.16 -2.03 -0.85
N TYR A 114 11.55 -3.20 -0.35
CA TYR A 114 11.10 -3.74 0.93
C TYR A 114 12.23 -3.67 1.94
N LEU A 115 11.97 -3.07 3.11
CA LEU A 115 12.89 -3.12 4.24
C LEU A 115 12.48 -4.27 5.15
N MET A 116 13.46 -5.08 5.53
CA MET A 116 13.26 -6.36 6.21
C MET A 116 13.70 -6.30 7.66
N ILE A 117 12.88 -6.85 8.57
CA ILE A 117 13.23 -7.12 9.97
C ILE A 117 12.78 -8.55 10.29
N ASN A 118 13.70 -9.38 10.80
CA ASN A 118 13.45 -10.80 11.10
C ASN A 118 12.84 -11.54 9.88
N LYS A 119 13.39 -11.28 8.69
CA LYS A 119 12.91 -11.84 7.41
C LYS A 119 11.47 -11.44 7.03
N LYS A 120 10.85 -10.49 7.74
CA LYS A 120 9.52 -9.95 7.43
C LYS A 120 9.64 -8.58 6.80
N LYS A 121 8.74 -8.29 5.84
CA LYS A 121 8.62 -6.97 5.22
C LYS A 121 7.95 -6.01 6.22
N VAL A 122 8.64 -4.96 6.63
CA VAL A 122 8.11 -3.96 7.58
C VAL A 122 7.76 -2.65 6.89
N ILE A 123 8.55 -2.27 5.89
CA ILE A 123 8.34 -1.05 5.12
C ILE A 123 8.36 -1.42 3.64
N LYS A 124 7.39 -0.89 2.88
CA LYS A 124 7.26 -1.07 1.44
C LYS A 124 7.25 0.29 0.78
N ILE A 125 8.28 0.59 0.00
CA ILE A 125 8.41 1.83 -0.75
C ILE A 125 8.20 1.50 -2.21
N SER A 126 7.33 2.23 -2.89
CA SER A 126 6.97 1.95 -4.28
C SER A 126 7.30 3.14 -5.16
N GLU A 127 7.98 2.89 -6.25
CA GLU A 127 8.19 3.86 -7.33
C GLU A 127 6.85 4.37 -7.90
N PHE A 128 5.82 3.52 -7.89
CA PHE A 128 4.49 3.89 -8.33
C PHE A 128 3.87 4.99 -7.46
N TYR A 129 4.05 4.96 -6.13
CA TYR A 129 3.43 5.89 -5.19
C TYR A 129 4.29 7.09 -4.81
N HIS A 130 5.63 6.95 -4.84
CA HIS A 130 6.54 7.98 -4.33
C HIS A 130 7.19 8.76 -5.46
N ALA A 131 7.02 10.07 -5.47
CA ALA A 131 7.59 10.97 -6.48
C ALA A 131 9.12 11.05 -6.38
N ASN A 132 9.67 10.94 -5.17
CA ASN A 132 11.12 10.95 -4.91
C ASN A 132 11.67 9.55 -4.56
N TYR A 133 11.14 8.50 -5.21
CA TYR A 133 11.54 7.12 -4.99
C TYR A 133 13.06 6.90 -5.10
N GLU A 134 13.68 7.41 -6.16
CA GLU A 134 15.12 7.26 -6.40
C GLU A 134 16.00 7.89 -5.32
N GLU A 135 15.59 9.05 -4.79
CA GLU A 135 16.30 9.69 -3.68
C GLU A 135 16.22 8.85 -2.41
N LEU A 136 15.02 8.34 -2.09
CA LEU A 136 14.79 7.45 -0.93
C LEU A 136 15.62 6.17 -1.08
N LYS A 137 15.54 5.52 -2.24
CA LYS A 137 16.29 4.32 -2.57
C LYS A 137 17.79 4.55 -2.40
N LYS A 138 18.35 5.58 -3.05
CA LYS A 138 19.79 5.89 -2.99
C LYS A 138 20.30 6.08 -1.56
N LEU A 139 19.50 6.72 -0.70
CA LEU A 139 19.86 6.92 0.70
C LEU A 139 19.84 5.60 1.48
N LEU A 140 18.80 4.77 1.26
CA LEU A 140 18.64 3.49 1.94
C LEU A 140 19.71 2.48 1.53
N LEU A 141 20.05 2.44 0.22
CA LEU A 141 21.10 1.56 -0.30
C LEU A 141 22.51 1.87 0.28
N LYS A 142 22.75 3.12 0.70
CA LYS A 142 23.98 3.49 1.38
C LYS A 142 24.09 2.98 2.81
N LYS A 143 22.93 2.74 3.45
CA LYS A 143 22.83 2.41 4.88
C LYS A 143 22.48 0.95 5.15
N LEU A 144 21.89 0.25 4.18
CA LEU A 144 21.41 -1.12 4.33
C LEU A 144 22.02 -2.04 3.27
N ASN A 145 22.28 -3.28 3.64
CA ASN A 145 22.77 -4.31 2.73
C ASN A 145 21.63 -4.95 1.94
N LYS A 146 21.91 -5.37 0.70
CA LYS A 146 20.95 -6.12 -0.11
C LYS A 146 20.79 -7.53 0.43
N SER A 147 19.58 -7.89 0.84
CA SER A 147 19.23 -9.24 1.36
C SER A 147 18.72 -10.20 0.27
N GLY A 148 18.51 -9.71 -0.96
CA GLY A 148 18.04 -10.52 -2.09
C GLY A 148 17.12 -9.77 -3.05
N GLU A 149 16.61 -10.54 -4.02
CA GLU A 149 15.55 -10.09 -4.95
C GLU A 149 14.32 -10.97 -4.75
N GLN A 150 13.15 -10.39 -4.90
CA GLN A 150 11.90 -11.11 -4.76
C GLN A 150 11.06 -10.94 -6.02
N GLN A 151 10.46 -12.04 -6.50
CA GLN A 151 9.46 -11.92 -7.54
C GLN A 151 8.17 -11.33 -6.99
N PHE A 152 7.56 -10.41 -7.73
CA PHE A 152 6.25 -9.87 -7.38
C PHE A 152 5.20 -10.99 -7.46
N SER A 153 4.30 -11.06 -6.47
CA SER A 153 3.21 -12.02 -6.43
C SER A 153 1.95 -11.40 -5.85
N LEU A 154 0.87 -11.37 -6.63
CA LEU A 154 -0.44 -10.87 -6.20
C LEU A 154 -0.98 -11.63 -4.99
N ILE A 155 -0.76 -12.95 -4.93
CA ILE A 155 -1.22 -13.79 -3.81
C ILE A 155 -0.55 -13.35 -2.50
N ARG A 156 0.73 -12.99 -2.53
CA ARG A 156 1.43 -12.46 -1.35
C ARG A 156 0.91 -11.09 -0.95
N GLU A 157 0.61 -10.24 -1.91
CA GLU A 157 0.01 -8.92 -1.66
C GLU A 157 -1.34 -9.04 -0.95
N ILE A 158 -2.20 -9.99 -1.40
CA ILE A 158 -3.49 -10.26 -0.75
C ILE A 158 -3.28 -10.74 0.70
N LYS A 159 -2.33 -11.63 0.94
CA LYS A 159 -2.03 -12.11 2.29
C LYS A 159 -1.53 -10.99 3.23
N GLU A 160 -0.77 -10.02 2.69
CA GLU A 160 -0.27 -8.86 3.47
C GLU A 160 -1.40 -7.94 3.97
N ILE A 161 -2.61 -7.99 3.39
CA ILE A 161 -3.77 -7.20 3.85
C ILE A 161 -4.28 -7.72 5.20
N PHE A 162 -4.19 -9.04 5.40
CA PHE A 162 -4.77 -9.71 6.56
C PHE A 162 -3.73 -10.02 7.68
N THR A 163 -2.48 -9.57 7.51
CA THR A 163 -1.41 -9.67 8.50
C THR A 163 -0.99 -8.28 9.01
#